data_71a586acaf918daef4dacb478efe2aa0
#
_entry.id   71a586acaf918daef4dacb478efe2aa0
#
_cell.length_a   1.000
_cell.length_b   1.000
_cell.length_c   1.000
_cell.angle_alpha   90.00
_cell.angle_beta   90.00
_cell.angle_gamma   90.00
#
_symmetry.space_group_name_H-M   'P 1'
#
loop_
_entity.id
_entity.type
_entity.pdbx_description
1 polymer ?
#
loop_
_entity_poly.entity_id
_entity_poly.type
_entity_poly.pdbx_seq_one_letter_code
_entity_poly.pdbx_strand_id
1 'polypeptide(L)'
;MRVDGLVRRLTLFDSVMLVVSGTIGASIFITPADVLHAVPDPRFALLLWVVAGAVTLLAGLACAELGGMFPEAGGQYVFIREAYGGFTAFLYGWVLFTAGNSGALAAMAIAFALFLGQAFPALAADHVLLAGNIFGWSWKLEQGAAIAAGSVVLLTAVNMRSVKWAARLQNLTAVAYLTVVFGIVAGGFLLGHGSFSHFAPTAAQGASAATGAVAPGMSSLSLRGAGVAMIALLWSYDGWEFLSWVAGEIKHPRRNLPLALIVGILLVIVTYLLVNAVFLYALTPEQLAASKAPADAAMTALFSRDVGRWVALFIALISFGASSVVILGGARIYYSMARDGVFFPGMTRVHPRWHTPVTSLLAQCGWVILLIATSRYDQLYTCFIFMMTLTYVLTVGAVFVLRRTQPERPRPYRCTGYPWLPLLYLLIASGFVVSTLMARPRESMFGLGMALLGIPLYVYWRKKTPRGAPAPGPTPDPTA
;
A
#
# COMPACT_ATOMS: atom_id res chain seq x y z
N MET A 1 -14.27 15.17 -20.57
CA MET A 1 -15.11 14.02 -20.84
C MET A 1 -15.63 13.50 -19.50
N ARG A 2 -16.93 13.30 -19.36
CA ARG A 2 -17.55 12.84 -18.10
C ARG A 2 -17.83 11.34 -18.23
N VAL A 3 -17.31 10.55 -17.30
CA VAL A 3 -17.69 9.14 -17.15
C VAL A 3 -18.34 9.04 -15.77
N ASP A 4 -19.62 8.74 -15.72
CA ASP A 4 -20.37 8.52 -14.46
C ASP A 4 -20.32 9.67 -13.44
N GLY A 5 -20.25 10.93 -13.90
CA GLY A 5 -20.14 12.10 -13.04
C GLY A 5 -18.70 12.44 -12.58
N LEU A 6 -17.74 11.50 -12.70
CA LEU A 6 -16.30 11.75 -12.51
C LEU A 6 -15.70 12.36 -13.79
N VAL A 7 -14.61 13.11 -13.65
CA VAL A 7 -13.97 13.82 -14.78
C VAL A 7 -12.52 13.38 -14.92
N ARG A 8 -12.12 12.94 -16.12
CA ARG A 8 -10.74 12.55 -16.44
C ARG A 8 -9.80 13.75 -16.38
N ARG A 9 -9.03 13.84 -15.31
CA ARG A 9 -8.13 14.98 -15.03
C ARG A 9 -6.69 14.60 -14.77
N LEU A 10 -6.41 13.34 -14.37
CA LEU A 10 -5.08 12.83 -14.03
C LEU A 10 -4.27 12.61 -15.30
N THR A 11 -3.07 13.17 -15.35
CA THR A 11 -2.10 12.98 -16.43
C THR A 11 -1.29 11.70 -16.21
N LEU A 12 -0.40 11.36 -17.16
CA LEU A 12 0.56 10.25 -16.98
C LEU A 12 1.48 10.52 -15.77
N PHE A 13 1.97 11.75 -15.64
CA PHE A 13 2.82 12.14 -14.51
C PHE A 13 2.09 11.98 -13.17
N ASP A 14 0.86 12.49 -13.06
CA ASP A 14 0.04 12.30 -11.85
C ASP A 14 -0.15 10.80 -11.53
N SER A 15 -0.34 9.98 -12.55
CA SER A 15 -0.54 8.54 -12.42
C SER A 15 0.72 7.81 -11.94
N VAL A 16 1.89 8.16 -12.46
CA VAL A 16 3.18 7.63 -11.99
C VAL A 16 3.43 8.05 -10.53
N MET A 17 3.20 9.32 -10.21
CA MET A 17 3.36 9.82 -8.83
C MET A 17 2.38 9.17 -7.85
N LEU A 18 1.17 8.80 -8.30
CA LEU A 18 0.22 8.02 -7.51
C LEU A 18 0.75 6.63 -7.16
N VAL A 19 1.33 5.90 -8.12
CA VAL A 19 1.97 4.61 -7.87
C VAL A 19 3.11 4.76 -6.88
N VAL A 20 3.98 5.71 -7.14
CA VAL A 20 5.18 5.96 -6.32
C VAL A 20 4.80 6.31 -4.89
N SER A 21 3.89 7.27 -4.67
CA SER A 21 3.49 7.68 -3.32
C SER A 21 2.54 6.70 -2.63
N GLY A 22 1.79 5.90 -3.39
CA GLY A 22 0.97 4.83 -2.83
C GLY A 22 1.83 3.71 -2.26
N THR A 23 2.93 3.38 -2.97
CA THR A 23 3.81 2.28 -2.61
C THR A 23 4.88 2.71 -1.60
N ILE A 24 5.52 3.86 -1.79
CA ILE A 24 6.56 4.29 -0.86
C ILE A 24 5.92 4.90 0.39
N GLY A 25 5.92 4.12 1.46
CA GLY A 25 5.47 4.51 2.79
C GLY A 25 6.62 4.57 3.79
N ALA A 26 6.29 4.63 5.09
CA ALA A 26 7.27 4.57 6.18
C ALA A 26 8.01 3.22 6.26
N SER A 27 7.48 2.18 5.66
CA SER A 27 8.01 0.80 5.70
C SER A 27 9.45 0.71 5.21
N ILE A 28 9.84 1.45 4.15
CA ILE A 28 11.20 1.42 3.62
C ILE A 28 12.27 1.84 4.63
N PHE A 29 11.90 2.61 5.65
CA PHE A 29 12.81 3.08 6.69
C PHE A 29 12.94 2.13 7.88
N ILE A 30 12.10 1.08 7.94
CA ILE A 30 12.04 0.09 9.02
C ILE A 30 12.41 -1.30 8.49
N THR A 31 11.82 -1.71 7.39
CA THR A 31 11.97 -3.05 6.78
C THR A 31 13.43 -3.48 6.50
N PRO A 32 14.38 -2.59 6.17
CA PRO A 32 15.78 -3.00 5.99
C PRO A 32 16.38 -3.74 7.20
N ALA A 33 16.03 -3.31 8.42
CA ALA A 33 16.46 -4.01 9.65
C ALA A 33 15.82 -5.40 9.75
N ASP A 34 14.51 -5.51 9.51
CA ASP A 34 13.79 -6.79 9.58
C ASP A 34 14.34 -7.81 8.56
N VAL A 35 14.66 -7.34 7.36
CA VAL A 35 15.22 -8.18 6.29
C VAL A 35 16.59 -8.70 6.68
N LEU A 36 17.49 -7.84 7.19
CA LEU A 36 18.82 -8.23 7.62
C LEU A 36 18.79 -9.11 8.88
N HIS A 37 17.82 -8.88 9.77
CA HIS A 37 17.62 -9.77 10.91
C HIS A 37 17.23 -11.20 10.48
N ALA A 38 16.39 -11.32 9.43
CA ALA A 38 15.97 -12.61 8.88
C ALA A 38 17.01 -13.24 7.95
N VAL A 39 17.78 -12.41 7.22
CA VAL A 39 18.82 -12.80 6.25
C VAL A 39 20.04 -11.91 6.46
N PRO A 40 20.98 -12.30 7.32
CA PRO A 40 22.12 -11.46 7.74
C PRO A 40 23.12 -11.10 6.64
N ASP A 41 23.14 -11.83 5.50
CA ASP A 41 24.01 -11.50 4.37
C ASP A 41 23.45 -10.32 3.56
N PRO A 42 24.15 -9.18 3.47
CA PRO A 42 23.66 -7.98 2.80
C PRO A 42 23.42 -8.19 1.30
N ARG A 43 24.14 -9.10 0.64
CA ARG A 43 23.97 -9.41 -0.78
C ARG A 43 22.65 -10.14 -1.02
N PHE A 44 22.34 -11.13 -0.19
CA PHE A 44 21.07 -11.83 -0.27
C PHE A 44 19.91 -10.92 0.16
N ALA A 45 20.11 -10.06 1.17
CA ALA A 45 19.12 -9.05 1.53
C ALA A 45 18.77 -8.13 0.36
N LEU A 46 19.78 -7.56 -0.32
CA LEU A 46 19.55 -6.74 -1.52
C LEU A 46 18.92 -7.52 -2.67
N LEU A 47 19.32 -8.79 -2.89
CA LEU A 47 18.71 -9.65 -3.89
C LEU A 47 17.21 -9.86 -3.59
N LEU A 48 16.83 -10.04 -2.34
CA LEU A 48 15.43 -10.20 -1.96
C LEU A 48 14.61 -8.92 -2.22
N TRP A 49 15.19 -7.73 -2.07
CA TRP A 49 14.54 -6.48 -2.51
C TRP A 49 14.28 -6.48 -4.02
N VAL A 50 15.22 -6.92 -4.84
CA VAL A 50 15.02 -7.06 -6.30
C VAL A 50 13.94 -8.08 -6.60
N VAL A 51 13.98 -9.24 -5.96
CA VAL A 51 13.00 -10.32 -6.16
C VAL A 51 11.59 -9.87 -5.77
N ALA A 52 11.43 -9.22 -4.61
CA ALA A 52 10.12 -8.70 -4.18
C ALA A 52 9.58 -7.64 -5.15
N GLY A 53 10.44 -6.73 -5.61
CA GLY A 53 10.09 -5.76 -6.64
C GLY A 53 9.68 -6.42 -7.97
N ALA A 54 10.41 -7.45 -8.39
CA ALA A 54 10.06 -8.22 -9.58
C ALA A 54 8.71 -8.94 -9.42
N VAL A 55 8.45 -9.57 -8.27
CA VAL A 55 7.16 -10.20 -7.94
C VAL A 55 6.03 -9.17 -7.99
N THR A 56 6.25 -7.98 -7.42
CA THR A 56 5.29 -6.86 -7.49
C THR A 56 5.04 -6.42 -8.92
N LEU A 57 6.09 -6.34 -9.75
CA LEU A 57 5.95 -6.00 -11.15
C LEU A 57 5.10 -7.03 -11.91
N LEU A 58 5.23 -8.33 -11.60
CA LEU A 58 4.39 -9.38 -12.22
C LEU A 58 2.89 -9.12 -11.97
N ALA A 59 2.53 -8.75 -10.73
CA ALA A 59 1.14 -8.37 -10.40
C ALA A 59 0.74 -7.07 -11.13
N GLY A 60 1.64 -6.08 -11.16
CA GLY A 60 1.45 -4.83 -11.90
C GLY A 60 1.17 -5.03 -13.38
N LEU A 61 1.89 -5.94 -14.06
CA LEU A 61 1.67 -6.28 -15.47
C LEU A 61 0.29 -6.91 -15.71
N ALA A 62 -0.16 -7.79 -14.82
CA ALA A 62 -1.50 -8.36 -14.87
C ALA A 62 -2.58 -7.28 -14.67
N CYS A 63 -2.39 -6.42 -13.67
CA CYS A 63 -3.29 -5.31 -13.38
C CYS A 63 -3.31 -4.26 -14.50
N ALA A 64 -2.19 -4.08 -15.22
CA ALA A 64 -2.09 -3.21 -16.39
C ALA A 64 -2.99 -3.70 -17.54
N GLU A 65 -3.05 -5.01 -17.81
CA GLU A 65 -4.00 -5.57 -18.79
C GLU A 65 -5.44 -5.31 -18.36
N LEU A 66 -5.78 -5.66 -17.11
CA LEU A 66 -7.14 -5.50 -16.58
C LEU A 66 -7.59 -4.04 -16.56
N GLY A 67 -6.73 -3.13 -16.12
CA GLY A 67 -7.01 -1.69 -16.10
C GLY A 67 -7.17 -1.09 -17.50
N GLY A 68 -6.44 -1.60 -18.48
CA GLY A 68 -6.63 -1.26 -19.89
C GLY A 68 -7.98 -1.75 -20.46
N MET A 69 -8.44 -2.93 -20.02
CA MET A 69 -9.74 -3.50 -20.41
C MET A 69 -10.92 -2.79 -19.73
N PHE A 70 -10.76 -2.38 -18.46
CA PHE A 70 -11.81 -1.81 -17.61
C PHE A 70 -11.36 -0.46 -17.01
N PRO A 71 -11.29 0.61 -17.82
CA PRO A 71 -10.80 1.91 -17.38
C PRO A 71 -11.89 2.72 -16.66
N GLU A 72 -12.53 2.11 -15.66
CA GLU A 72 -13.55 2.72 -14.82
C GLU A 72 -13.08 2.80 -13.36
N ALA A 73 -13.76 3.63 -12.55
CA ALA A 73 -13.45 3.77 -11.13
C ALA A 73 -13.76 2.47 -10.38
N GLY A 74 -12.92 2.12 -9.40
CA GLY A 74 -13.06 0.92 -8.58
C GLY A 74 -12.00 -0.17 -8.82
N GLY A 75 -11.23 -0.08 -9.91
CA GLY A 75 -10.07 -0.94 -10.16
C GLY A 75 -10.28 -2.41 -9.89
N GLN A 76 -9.54 -2.97 -8.92
CA GLN A 76 -9.62 -4.40 -8.58
C GLN A 76 -11.03 -4.89 -8.25
N TYR A 77 -11.88 -4.05 -7.62
CA TYR A 77 -13.29 -4.38 -7.41
C TYR A 77 -13.98 -4.70 -8.73
N VAL A 78 -13.77 -3.89 -9.75
CA VAL A 78 -14.34 -4.10 -11.09
C VAL A 78 -13.76 -5.36 -11.73
N PHE A 79 -12.44 -5.57 -11.63
CA PHE A 79 -11.78 -6.75 -12.22
C PHE A 79 -12.31 -8.05 -11.60
N ILE A 80 -12.46 -8.09 -10.28
CA ILE A 80 -13.01 -9.22 -9.54
C ILE A 80 -14.51 -9.42 -9.88
N ARG A 81 -15.28 -8.33 -10.03
CA ARG A 81 -16.69 -8.38 -10.42
C ARG A 81 -16.87 -9.04 -11.79
N GLU A 82 -16.08 -8.61 -12.76
CA GLU A 82 -16.16 -9.09 -14.14
C GLU A 82 -15.67 -10.54 -14.28
N ALA A 83 -14.70 -10.96 -13.47
CA ALA A 83 -14.13 -12.29 -13.54
C ALA A 83 -14.93 -13.33 -12.71
N TYR A 84 -15.34 -12.96 -11.50
CA TYR A 84 -15.88 -13.91 -10.50
C TYR A 84 -17.30 -13.56 -10.03
N GLY A 85 -17.86 -12.46 -10.52
CA GLY A 85 -19.20 -12.01 -10.16
C GLY A 85 -19.27 -11.07 -8.95
N GLY A 86 -20.47 -10.49 -8.78
CA GLY A 86 -20.70 -9.42 -7.80
C GLY A 86 -20.55 -9.83 -6.33
N PHE A 87 -20.76 -11.11 -5.99
CA PHE A 87 -20.58 -11.58 -4.61
C PHE A 87 -19.12 -11.50 -4.17
N THR A 88 -18.21 -12.04 -4.96
CA THR A 88 -16.77 -12.02 -4.67
C THR A 88 -16.24 -10.58 -4.62
N ALA A 89 -16.68 -9.76 -5.57
CA ALA A 89 -16.32 -8.33 -5.59
C ALA A 89 -16.85 -7.59 -4.35
N PHE A 90 -18.08 -7.87 -3.92
CA PHE A 90 -18.62 -7.30 -2.70
C PHE A 90 -17.78 -7.66 -1.46
N LEU A 91 -17.41 -8.92 -1.30
CA LEU A 91 -16.58 -9.36 -0.17
C LEU A 91 -15.23 -8.62 -0.16
N TYR A 92 -14.61 -8.46 -1.32
CA TYR A 92 -13.40 -7.66 -1.46
C TYR A 92 -13.61 -6.22 -0.96
N GLY A 93 -14.59 -5.51 -1.51
CA GLY A 93 -14.84 -4.11 -1.14
C GLY A 93 -15.30 -3.93 0.31
N TRP A 94 -16.04 -4.91 0.86
CA TRP A 94 -16.45 -4.94 2.26
C TRP A 94 -15.25 -5.04 3.20
N VAL A 95 -14.33 -5.95 2.94
CA VAL A 95 -13.09 -6.10 3.72
C VAL A 95 -12.25 -4.83 3.63
N LEU A 96 -12.14 -4.22 2.46
CA LEU A 96 -11.41 -2.95 2.30
C LEU A 96 -12.04 -1.82 3.12
N PHE A 97 -13.37 -1.71 3.12
CA PHE A 97 -14.06 -0.68 3.89
C PHE A 97 -13.90 -0.88 5.41
N THR A 98 -14.09 -2.11 5.88
CA THR A 98 -14.18 -2.38 7.33
C THR A 98 -12.82 -2.47 8.01
N ALA A 99 -11.85 -3.12 7.38
CA ALA A 99 -10.57 -3.43 7.99
C ALA A 99 -9.37 -2.99 7.14
N GLY A 100 -9.37 -3.34 5.85
CA GLY A 100 -8.22 -3.21 4.99
C GLY A 100 -7.75 -1.77 4.78
N ASN A 101 -8.33 -1.12 3.80
CA ASN A 101 -7.96 0.26 3.44
C ASN A 101 -8.15 1.25 4.61
N SER A 102 -9.21 1.08 5.39
CA SER A 102 -9.49 1.95 6.54
C SER A 102 -8.51 1.71 7.69
N GLY A 103 -8.11 0.46 7.93
CA GLY A 103 -7.08 0.11 8.92
C GLY A 103 -5.70 0.62 8.52
N ALA A 104 -5.32 0.44 7.25
CA ALA A 104 -4.07 0.98 6.71
C ALA A 104 -4.01 2.51 6.83
N LEU A 105 -5.11 3.19 6.50
CA LEU A 105 -5.21 4.65 6.63
C LEU A 105 -5.10 5.11 8.09
N ALA A 106 -5.73 4.41 9.03
CA ALA A 106 -5.61 4.70 10.46
C ALA A 106 -4.15 4.53 10.94
N ALA A 107 -3.48 3.45 10.54
CA ALA A 107 -2.08 3.20 10.87
C ALA A 107 -1.15 4.28 10.30
N MET A 108 -1.35 4.67 9.03
CA MET A 108 -0.56 5.75 8.40
C MET A 108 -0.78 7.10 9.08
N ALA A 109 -2.01 7.42 9.48
CA ALA A 109 -2.32 8.66 10.19
C ALA A 109 -1.68 8.70 11.59
N ILE A 110 -1.67 7.57 12.30
CA ILE A 110 -0.98 7.46 13.60
C ILE A 110 0.53 7.53 13.42
N ALA A 111 1.10 6.89 12.38
CA ALA A 111 2.51 7.02 12.06
C ALA A 111 2.88 8.48 11.77
N PHE A 112 2.05 9.21 11.00
CA PHE A 112 2.23 10.65 10.80
C PHE A 112 2.31 11.41 12.12
N ALA A 113 1.35 11.18 13.04
CA ALA A 113 1.32 11.85 14.34
C ALA A 113 2.53 11.51 15.21
N LEU A 114 2.95 10.24 15.22
CA LEU A 114 4.11 9.76 15.97
C LEU A 114 5.40 10.45 15.50
N PHE A 115 5.69 10.43 14.20
CA PHE A 115 6.91 11.02 13.65
C PHE A 115 6.87 12.56 13.72
N LEU A 116 5.69 13.16 13.61
CA LEU A 116 5.53 14.61 13.83
C LEU A 116 5.85 14.98 15.29
N GLY A 117 5.41 14.17 16.26
CA GLY A 117 5.72 14.33 17.68
C GLY A 117 7.21 14.13 17.99
N GLN A 118 7.90 13.22 17.28
CA GLN A 118 9.36 13.06 17.37
C GLN A 118 10.10 14.30 16.83
N ALA A 119 9.60 14.88 15.72
CA ALA A 119 10.17 16.12 15.17
C ALA A 119 9.89 17.35 16.02
N PHE A 120 8.73 17.42 16.65
CA PHE A 120 8.26 18.53 17.48
C PHE A 120 7.75 18.01 18.83
N PRO A 121 8.58 18.02 19.91
CA PRO A 121 8.21 17.47 21.21
C PRO A 121 6.94 18.05 21.84
N ALA A 122 6.58 19.30 21.48
CA ALA A 122 5.30 19.90 21.90
C ALA A 122 4.06 19.17 21.32
N LEU A 123 4.25 18.39 20.25
CA LEU A 123 3.22 17.57 19.61
C LEU A 123 3.39 16.08 19.92
N ALA A 124 4.07 15.74 21.03
CA ALA A 124 4.32 14.36 21.42
C ALA A 124 3.01 13.55 21.49
N ALA A 125 3.02 12.37 20.86
CA ALA A 125 1.81 11.60 20.62
C ALA A 125 1.19 11.01 21.92
N ASP A 126 1.97 10.85 22.96
CA ASP A 126 1.65 10.24 24.25
C ASP A 126 0.99 11.20 25.26
N HIS A 127 0.92 12.50 24.96
CA HIS A 127 0.23 13.45 25.81
C HIS A 127 -1.27 13.16 25.86
N VAL A 128 -1.81 12.92 27.06
CA VAL A 128 -3.24 12.69 27.29
C VAL A 128 -3.97 14.03 27.31
N LEU A 129 -4.83 14.25 26.32
CA LEU A 129 -5.67 15.47 26.22
C LEU A 129 -6.93 15.36 27.08
N LEU A 130 -7.57 14.21 27.05
CA LEU A 130 -8.79 13.92 27.80
C LEU A 130 -8.74 12.48 28.31
N ALA A 131 -9.18 12.27 29.53
CA ALA A 131 -9.37 10.94 30.09
C ALA A 131 -10.71 10.90 30.81
N GLY A 132 -11.43 9.79 30.67
CA GLY A 132 -12.72 9.60 31.30
C GLY A 132 -12.98 8.12 31.59
N ASN A 133 -14.00 7.86 32.41
CA ASN A 133 -14.45 6.52 32.70
C ASN A 133 -15.95 6.45 32.41
N ILE A 134 -16.35 5.61 31.45
CA ILE A 134 -17.73 5.43 31.01
C ILE A 134 -18.14 3.98 31.32
N PHE A 135 -19.04 3.76 32.21
CA PHE A 135 -19.53 2.42 32.63
C PHE A 135 -18.39 1.45 33.03
N GLY A 136 -17.34 1.95 33.71
CA GLY A 136 -16.20 1.12 34.14
C GLY A 136 -15.14 0.95 33.09
N TRP A 137 -15.30 1.52 31.89
CA TRP A 137 -14.32 1.52 30.81
C TRP A 137 -13.49 2.80 30.87
N SER A 138 -12.20 2.68 31.16
CA SER A 138 -11.27 3.82 31.10
C SER A 138 -10.99 4.17 29.65
N TRP A 139 -11.28 5.41 29.30
CA TRP A 139 -11.04 5.96 27.96
C TRP A 139 -10.03 7.10 28.04
N LYS A 140 -9.11 7.15 27.08
CA LYS A 140 -8.11 8.21 26.97
C LYS A 140 -8.06 8.70 25.52
N LEU A 141 -8.09 10.02 25.35
CA LEU A 141 -7.76 10.67 24.06
C LEU A 141 -6.34 11.19 24.17
N GLU A 142 -5.44 10.56 23.45
CA GLU A 142 -4.05 10.98 23.33
C GLU A 142 -3.91 12.01 22.22
N GLN A 143 -2.94 12.92 22.34
CA GLN A 143 -2.64 13.95 21.36
C GLN A 143 -2.34 13.36 19.98
N GLY A 144 -1.63 12.24 19.93
CA GLY A 144 -1.36 11.52 18.70
C GLY A 144 -2.61 11.10 17.94
N ALA A 145 -3.64 10.59 18.67
CA ALA A 145 -4.91 10.23 18.06
C ALA A 145 -5.67 11.46 17.52
N ALA A 146 -5.62 12.58 18.23
CA ALA A 146 -6.24 13.83 17.79
C ALA A 146 -5.55 14.40 16.53
N ILE A 147 -4.21 14.39 16.48
CA ILE A 147 -3.41 14.80 15.30
C ILE A 147 -3.70 13.88 14.11
N ALA A 148 -3.72 12.56 14.34
CA ALA A 148 -4.04 11.56 13.32
C ALA A 148 -5.44 11.79 12.73
N ALA A 149 -6.46 11.93 13.58
CA ALA A 149 -7.83 12.23 13.14
C ALA A 149 -7.92 13.56 12.39
N GLY A 150 -7.24 14.60 12.88
CA GLY A 150 -7.16 15.91 12.23
C GLY A 150 -6.53 15.81 10.83
N SER A 151 -5.47 15.01 10.66
CA SER A 151 -4.82 14.79 9.35
C SER A 151 -5.77 14.09 8.36
N VAL A 152 -6.53 13.08 8.82
CA VAL A 152 -7.53 12.40 8.00
C VAL A 152 -8.65 13.34 7.57
N VAL A 153 -9.16 14.18 8.48
CA VAL A 153 -10.18 15.20 8.16
C VAL A 153 -9.65 16.19 7.13
N LEU A 154 -8.45 16.73 7.33
CA LEU A 154 -7.81 17.69 6.42
C LEU A 154 -7.63 17.09 5.02
N LEU A 155 -7.05 15.89 4.94
CA LEU A 155 -6.84 15.20 3.66
C LEU A 155 -8.15 14.85 2.97
N THR A 156 -9.16 14.44 3.75
CA THR A 156 -10.51 14.19 3.21
C THR A 156 -11.11 15.46 2.62
N ALA A 157 -11.00 16.61 3.29
CA ALA A 157 -11.48 17.90 2.80
C ALA A 157 -10.79 18.31 1.49
N VAL A 158 -9.47 18.10 1.37
CA VAL A 158 -8.71 18.34 0.13
C VAL A 158 -9.21 17.43 -0.99
N ASN A 159 -9.38 16.13 -0.72
CA ASN A 159 -9.87 15.14 -1.68
C ASN A 159 -11.33 15.40 -2.13
N MET A 160 -12.16 15.94 -1.23
CA MET A 160 -13.53 16.34 -1.56
C MET A 160 -13.55 17.50 -2.55
N ARG A 161 -12.67 18.49 -2.40
CA ARG A 161 -12.72 19.72 -3.17
C ARG A 161 -12.35 19.54 -4.64
N SER A 162 -11.40 18.68 -4.96
CA SER A 162 -11.04 18.34 -6.34
C SER A 162 -9.98 17.24 -6.42
N VAL A 163 -10.15 16.33 -7.36
CA VAL A 163 -9.10 15.35 -7.75
C VAL A 163 -7.80 16.05 -8.16
N LYS A 164 -7.88 17.23 -8.82
CA LYS A 164 -6.67 17.99 -9.19
C LYS A 164 -5.92 18.52 -7.97
N TRP A 165 -6.60 18.97 -6.93
CA TRP A 165 -5.95 19.42 -5.70
C TRP A 165 -5.32 18.24 -4.96
N ALA A 166 -6.02 17.12 -4.87
CA ALA A 166 -5.47 15.88 -4.32
C ALA A 166 -4.23 15.44 -5.09
N ALA A 167 -4.28 15.42 -6.43
CA ALA A 167 -3.13 15.07 -7.27
C ALA A 167 -1.96 16.06 -7.12
N ARG A 168 -2.22 17.38 -7.02
CA ARG A 168 -1.15 18.37 -6.79
C ARG A 168 -0.46 18.18 -5.44
N LEU A 169 -1.24 17.98 -4.38
CA LEU A 169 -0.69 17.67 -3.06
C LEU A 169 0.16 16.41 -3.12
N GLN A 170 -0.38 15.37 -3.75
CA GLN A 170 0.28 14.09 -3.98
C GLN A 170 1.59 14.24 -4.76
N ASN A 171 1.58 14.96 -5.89
CA ASN A 171 2.77 15.21 -6.69
C ASN A 171 3.81 15.99 -5.91
N LEU A 172 3.39 17.02 -5.15
CA LEU A 172 4.28 17.81 -4.32
C LEU A 172 4.98 16.95 -3.25
N THR A 173 4.21 16.15 -2.52
CA THR A 173 4.77 15.24 -1.51
C THR A 173 5.66 14.18 -2.14
N ALA A 174 5.27 13.59 -3.28
CA ALA A 174 6.06 12.60 -4.00
C ALA A 174 7.40 13.17 -4.51
N VAL A 175 7.36 14.33 -5.16
CA VAL A 175 8.57 14.99 -5.66
C VAL A 175 9.47 15.41 -4.50
N ALA A 176 8.89 15.97 -3.42
CA ALA A 176 9.65 16.37 -2.25
C ALA A 176 10.39 15.18 -1.64
N TYR A 177 9.69 14.04 -1.42
CA TYR A 177 10.36 12.90 -0.83
C TYR A 177 11.37 12.23 -1.78
N LEU A 178 11.09 12.11 -3.08
CA LEU A 178 12.09 11.62 -4.05
C LEU A 178 13.34 12.50 -4.06
N THR A 179 13.16 13.83 -4.05
CA THR A 179 14.27 14.76 -3.97
C THR A 179 15.10 14.55 -2.71
N VAL A 180 14.45 14.37 -1.55
CA VAL A 180 15.16 14.10 -0.30
C VAL A 180 15.87 12.75 -0.33
N VAL A 181 15.19 11.67 -0.80
CA VAL A 181 15.80 10.35 -0.92
C VAL A 181 17.02 10.39 -1.84
N PHE A 182 16.89 10.95 -3.04
CA PHE A 182 18.04 11.06 -3.96
C PHE A 182 19.13 12.00 -3.42
N GLY A 183 18.74 13.05 -2.68
CA GLY A 183 19.68 13.92 -1.97
C GLY A 183 20.46 13.17 -0.88
N ILE A 184 19.79 12.34 -0.08
CA ILE A 184 20.41 11.47 0.92
C ILE A 184 21.34 10.45 0.26
N VAL A 185 20.91 9.83 -0.85
CA VAL A 185 21.74 8.88 -1.60
C VAL A 185 22.99 9.56 -2.14
N ALA A 186 22.83 10.67 -2.85
CA ALA A 186 23.97 11.42 -3.40
C ALA A 186 24.88 11.96 -2.29
N GLY A 187 24.29 12.62 -1.27
CA GLY A 187 25.04 13.15 -0.14
C GLY A 187 25.74 12.07 0.67
N GLY A 188 25.08 10.93 0.90
CA GLY A 188 25.64 9.81 1.63
C GLY A 188 26.88 9.22 0.95
N PHE A 189 26.83 9.01 -0.37
CA PHE A 189 27.98 8.47 -1.11
C PHE A 189 29.09 9.50 -1.40
N LEU A 190 28.74 10.80 -1.56
CA LEU A 190 29.71 11.83 -1.92
C LEU A 190 30.36 12.50 -0.71
N LEU A 191 29.62 12.67 0.38
CA LEU A 191 30.03 13.45 1.54
C LEU A 191 30.04 12.65 2.85
N GLY A 192 29.41 11.46 2.86
CA GLY A 192 29.24 10.67 4.06
C GLY A 192 30.47 9.82 4.40
N HIS A 193 30.61 9.47 5.69
CA HIS A 193 31.70 8.66 6.23
C HIS A 193 31.30 7.17 6.32
N GLY A 194 30.83 6.59 5.20
CA GLY A 194 30.46 5.19 5.13
C GLY A 194 31.58 4.28 4.57
N SER A 195 31.30 2.99 4.45
CA SER A 195 32.25 2.02 3.91
C SER A 195 31.60 1.02 2.96
N PHE A 196 32.20 0.80 1.81
CA PHE A 196 31.79 -0.27 0.90
C PHE A 196 32.14 -1.67 1.40
N SER A 197 32.96 -1.80 2.45
CA SER A 197 33.26 -3.09 3.10
C SER A 197 32.02 -3.72 3.74
N HIS A 198 31.01 -2.93 4.09
CA HIS A 198 29.75 -3.40 4.67
C HIS A 198 28.89 -4.23 3.69
N PHE A 199 29.17 -4.16 2.38
CA PHE A 199 28.51 -5.00 1.37
C PHE A 199 29.17 -6.38 1.24
N ALA A 200 30.37 -6.57 1.82
CA ALA A 200 30.99 -7.89 1.84
C ALA A 200 30.21 -8.83 2.76
N PRO A 201 30.15 -10.13 2.45
CA PRO A 201 29.63 -11.08 3.40
C PRO A 201 30.42 -10.91 4.69
N THR A 202 29.75 -10.94 5.82
CA THR A 202 30.44 -10.97 7.12
C THR A 202 31.28 -12.26 7.12
N ALA A 203 32.54 -12.12 6.68
CA ALA A 203 33.46 -13.21 6.66
C ALA A 203 33.63 -13.66 8.12
N ALA A 204 33.01 -14.78 8.43
CA ALA A 204 33.35 -15.56 9.59
C ALA A 204 33.61 -14.76 10.88
N GLN A 205 32.66 -14.01 11.38
CA GLN A 205 32.56 -13.79 12.81
C GLN A 205 32.29 -15.14 13.54
N GLY A 206 32.31 -16.25 12.80
CA GLY A 206 32.17 -17.61 13.25
C GLY A 206 33.46 -18.38 13.41
N ALA A 207 34.62 -17.82 13.18
CA ALA A 207 35.89 -18.44 13.53
C ALA A 207 36.31 -18.07 14.97
N SER A 208 35.42 -18.28 15.92
CA SER A 208 35.87 -18.61 17.27
C SER A 208 36.50 -20.02 17.20
N ALA A 209 37.79 -20.07 17.00
CA ALA A 209 38.61 -21.29 16.87
C ALA A 209 38.59 -22.18 18.14
N ALA A 210 37.63 -22.01 19.04
CA ALA A 210 37.58 -22.70 20.34
C ALA A 210 36.45 -23.74 20.49
N THR A 211 35.47 -23.83 19.59
CA THR A 211 34.31 -24.71 19.85
C THR A 211 33.89 -25.63 18.71
N GLY A 212 34.67 -25.81 17.64
CA GLY A 212 34.35 -26.81 16.61
C GLY A 212 32.96 -26.64 15.91
N ALA A 213 32.25 -25.57 16.18
CA ALA A 213 30.98 -25.25 15.52
C ALA A 213 31.32 -24.74 14.12
N VAL A 214 30.93 -25.51 13.11
CA VAL A 214 30.95 -25.12 11.70
C VAL A 214 30.24 -23.79 11.56
N ALA A 215 30.99 -22.74 11.23
CA ALA A 215 30.37 -21.47 10.83
C ALA A 215 29.39 -21.76 9.70
N PRO A 216 28.17 -21.16 9.70
CA PRO A 216 27.26 -21.30 8.59
C PRO A 216 27.87 -20.56 7.38
N GLY A 217 28.71 -21.27 6.63
CA GLY A 217 29.07 -20.86 5.29
C GLY A 217 27.82 -20.78 4.44
N MET A 218 27.90 -20.27 3.24
CA MET A 218 26.88 -20.08 2.18
C MET A 218 25.56 -20.90 2.24
N SER A 219 25.41 -21.80 3.22
CA SER A 219 24.22 -22.59 3.57
C SER A 219 23.17 -21.84 4.41
N SER A 220 23.38 -20.57 4.75
CA SER A 220 22.50 -19.83 5.68
C SER A 220 21.44 -18.98 5.02
N LEU A 221 21.20 -19.12 3.73
CA LEU A 221 19.92 -18.70 3.16
C LEU A 221 18.87 -19.72 3.59
N SER A 222 18.45 -19.66 4.87
CA SER A 222 17.37 -20.55 5.29
C SER A 222 16.12 -20.14 4.49
N LEU A 223 15.51 -21.08 3.82
CA LEU A 223 14.25 -20.86 3.10
C LEU A 223 13.21 -20.21 4.02
N ARG A 224 13.26 -20.50 5.32
CA ARG A 224 12.46 -19.89 6.36
C ARG A 224 12.80 -18.40 6.55
N GLY A 225 14.08 -18.02 6.63
CA GLY A 225 14.50 -16.62 6.76
C GLY A 225 14.13 -15.80 5.53
N ALA A 226 14.36 -16.35 4.33
CA ALA A 226 13.94 -15.70 3.09
C ALA A 226 12.41 -15.52 3.03
N GLY A 227 11.63 -16.50 3.48
CA GLY A 227 10.16 -16.39 3.57
C GLY A 227 9.73 -15.28 4.52
N VAL A 228 10.32 -15.18 5.71
CA VAL A 228 10.02 -14.09 6.67
C VAL A 228 10.39 -12.73 6.10
N ALA A 229 11.57 -12.60 5.48
CA ALA A 229 11.98 -11.36 4.81
C ALA A 229 11.03 -10.97 3.69
N MET A 230 10.59 -11.93 2.86
CA MET A 230 9.65 -11.67 1.77
C MET A 230 8.29 -11.15 2.24
N ILE A 231 7.83 -11.53 3.45
CA ILE A 231 6.61 -10.96 4.04
C ILE A 231 6.75 -9.44 4.22
N ALA A 232 7.82 -9.01 4.88
CA ALA A 232 8.09 -7.60 5.13
C ALA A 232 8.33 -6.82 3.83
N LEU A 233 9.03 -7.46 2.87
CA LEU A 233 9.31 -6.87 1.57
C LEU A 233 8.06 -6.66 0.73
N LEU A 234 7.20 -7.68 0.58
CA LEU A 234 5.96 -7.56 -0.21
C LEU A 234 5.03 -6.54 0.39
N TRP A 235 5.01 -6.39 1.73
CA TRP A 235 4.30 -5.29 2.36
C TRP A 235 4.90 -3.93 2.02
N SER A 236 6.22 -3.80 1.96
CA SER A 236 6.86 -2.53 1.58
C SER A 236 6.59 -2.14 0.13
N TYR A 237 6.34 -3.10 -0.74
CA TYR A 237 5.97 -2.89 -2.14
C TYR A 237 4.46 -2.80 -2.38
N ASP A 238 3.62 -2.82 -1.34
CA ASP A 238 2.16 -2.69 -1.45
C ASP A 238 1.73 -1.25 -1.78
N GLY A 239 0.55 -1.07 -2.42
CA GLY A 239 -0.05 0.25 -2.70
C GLY A 239 0.02 0.73 -4.16
N TRP A 240 0.70 0.04 -5.05
CA TRP A 240 0.76 0.36 -6.49
C TRP A 240 -0.62 0.24 -7.16
N GLU A 241 -1.49 -0.59 -6.66
CA GLU A 241 -2.83 -0.86 -7.18
C GLU A 241 -3.80 0.30 -7.01
N PHE A 242 -3.54 1.24 -6.09
CA PHE A 242 -4.38 2.43 -5.88
C PHE A 242 -4.59 3.21 -7.17
N LEU A 243 -3.64 3.19 -8.10
CA LEU A 243 -3.80 3.80 -9.42
C LEU A 243 -5.01 3.21 -10.17
N SER A 244 -5.21 1.90 -10.11
CA SER A 244 -6.33 1.23 -10.78
C SER A 244 -7.68 1.67 -10.22
N TRP A 245 -7.75 2.01 -8.93
CA TRP A 245 -8.99 2.42 -8.27
C TRP A 245 -9.52 3.76 -8.80
N VAL A 246 -8.63 4.61 -9.28
CA VAL A 246 -8.95 5.93 -9.86
C VAL A 246 -8.93 5.94 -11.40
N ALA A 247 -8.92 4.78 -12.05
CA ALA A 247 -8.79 4.64 -13.50
C ALA A 247 -9.79 5.49 -14.29
N GLY A 248 -11.02 5.67 -13.77
CA GLY A 248 -12.04 6.51 -14.37
C GLY A 248 -11.71 8.02 -14.46
N GLU A 249 -10.69 8.47 -13.72
CA GLU A 249 -10.25 9.87 -13.65
C GLU A 249 -8.93 10.12 -14.40
N ILE A 250 -8.33 9.08 -15.00
CA ILE A 250 -7.08 9.15 -15.77
C ILE A 250 -7.39 9.57 -17.21
N LYS A 251 -6.62 10.50 -17.74
CA LYS A 251 -6.64 10.86 -19.16
C LYS A 251 -6.02 9.74 -19.98
N HIS A 252 -6.65 9.37 -21.09
CA HIS A 252 -6.20 8.26 -21.96
C HIS A 252 -5.85 7.01 -21.16
N PRO A 253 -6.78 6.46 -20.34
CA PRO A 253 -6.47 5.43 -19.35
C PRO A 253 -5.94 4.15 -19.99
N ARG A 254 -6.39 3.78 -21.19
CA ARG A 254 -5.93 2.61 -21.94
C ARG A 254 -4.43 2.58 -22.18
N ARG A 255 -3.79 3.77 -22.27
CA ARG A 255 -2.35 3.94 -22.45
C ARG A 255 -1.66 4.30 -21.12
N ASN A 256 -2.20 5.29 -20.42
CA ASN A 256 -1.52 5.90 -19.28
C ASN A 256 -1.51 5.01 -18.03
N LEU A 257 -2.57 4.20 -17.83
CA LEU A 257 -2.62 3.32 -16.66
C LEU A 257 -1.58 2.19 -16.74
N PRO A 258 -1.48 1.40 -17.83
CA PRO A 258 -0.42 0.39 -17.94
C PRO A 258 0.98 0.99 -17.83
N LEU A 259 1.23 2.09 -18.53
CA LEU A 259 2.54 2.74 -18.52
C LEU A 259 2.91 3.28 -17.14
N ALA A 260 1.95 3.89 -16.43
CA ALA A 260 2.19 4.42 -15.10
C ALA A 260 2.44 3.32 -14.05
N LEU A 261 1.75 2.17 -14.14
CA LEU A 261 2.02 1.01 -13.29
C LEU A 261 3.46 0.51 -13.49
N ILE A 262 3.85 0.28 -14.73
CA ILE A 262 5.19 -0.25 -15.04
C ILE A 262 6.28 0.74 -14.61
N VAL A 263 6.19 2.00 -15.07
CA VAL A 263 7.20 3.03 -14.75
C VAL A 263 7.24 3.33 -13.26
N GLY A 264 6.07 3.42 -12.62
CA GLY A 264 5.97 3.69 -11.18
C GLY A 264 6.60 2.58 -10.33
N ILE A 265 6.29 1.30 -10.62
CA ILE A 265 6.87 0.17 -9.89
C ILE A 265 8.39 0.09 -10.11
N LEU A 266 8.87 0.29 -11.35
CA LEU A 266 10.31 0.33 -11.62
C LEU A 266 11.02 1.45 -10.86
N LEU A 267 10.42 2.64 -10.78
CA LEU A 267 10.96 3.76 -10.02
C LEU A 267 11.01 3.44 -8.52
N VAL A 268 9.99 2.75 -7.99
CA VAL A 268 9.98 2.27 -6.60
C VAL A 268 11.12 1.28 -6.35
N ILE A 269 11.30 0.29 -7.24
CA ILE A 269 12.39 -0.70 -7.12
C ILE A 269 13.75 0.00 -7.03
N VAL A 270 14.02 0.92 -7.97
CA VAL A 270 15.28 1.69 -8.00
C VAL A 270 15.44 2.50 -6.70
N THR A 271 14.39 3.19 -6.27
CA THR A 271 14.42 3.98 -5.04
C THR A 271 14.73 3.12 -3.80
N TYR A 272 14.09 1.97 -3.69
CA TYR A 272 14.31 1.06 -2.54
C TYR A 272 15.72 0.47 -2.53
N LEU A 273 16.24 0.08 -3.68
CA LEU A 273 17.63 -0.40 -3.78
C LEU A 273 18.64 0.68 -3.40
N LEU A 274 18.42 1.91 -3.84
CA LEU A 274 19.29 3.05 -3.50
C LEU A 274 19.26 3.36 -1.99
N VAL A 275 18.09 3.37 -1.36
CA VAL A 275 17.95 3.59 0.08
C VAL A 275 18.67 2.49 0.87
N ASN A 276 18.44 1.22 0.50
CA ASN A 276 19.12 0.09 1.18
C ASN A 276 20.63 0.15 0.96
N ALA A 277 21.09 0.53 -0.23
CA ALA A 277 22.52 0.67 -0.50
C ALA A 277 23.15 1.77 0.39
N VAL A 278 22.48 2.91 0.58
CA VAL A 278 22.98 3.96 1.47
C VAL A 278 22.98 3.52 2.92
N PHE A 279 21.94 2.80 3.38
CA PHE A 279 21.92 2.31 4.76
C PHE A 279 23.05 1.30 5.02
N LEU A 280 23.31 0.39 4.09
CA LEU A 280 24.44 -0.53 4.16
C LEU A 280 25.80 0.18 4.01
N TYR A 281 25.88 1.25 3.24
CA TYR A 281 27.09 2.07 3.18
C TYR A 281 27.38 2.73 4.53
N ALA A 282 26.32 3.23 5.21
CA ALA A 282 26.40 3.92 6.49
C ALA A 282 26.68 3.02 7.68
N LEU A 283 26.08 1.84 7.74
CA LEU A 283 26.05 0.94 8.89
C LEU A 283 26.48 -0.48 8.49
N THR A 284 27.12 -1.18 9.44
CA THR A 284 27.33 -2.63 9.24
C THR A 284 25.99 -3.38 9.24
N PRO A 285 25.91 -4.56 8.60
CA PRO A 285 24.69 -5.37 8.60
C PRO A 285 24.13 -5.65 10.00
N GLU A 286 25.03 -5.89 10.98
CA GLU A 286 24.65 -6.15 12.37
C GLU A 286 24.06 -4.91 13.04
N GLN A 287 24.69 -3.74 12.84
CA GLN A 287 24.19 -2.47 13.36
C GLN A 287 22.81 -2.12 12.77
N LEU A 288 22.65 -2.35 11.46
CA LEU A 288 21.39 -2.09 10.76
C LEU A 288 20.29 -3.06 11.22
N ALA A 289 20.60 -4.37 11.37
CA ALA A 289 19.66 -5.38 11.86
C ALA A 289 19.20 -5.12 13.31
N ALA A 290 20.11 -4.63 14.18
CA ALA A 290 19.80 -4.30 15.56
C ALA A 290 19.09 -2.96 15.77
N SER A 291 18.98 -2.13 14.73
CA SER A 291 18.43 -0.78 14.83
C SER A 291 16.89 -0.78 14.89
N LYS A 292 16.34 -0.10 15.88
CA LYS A 292 14.88 0.18 15.96
C LYS A 292 14.46 1.34 15.07
N ALA A 293 15.39 2.17 14.61
CA ALA A 293 15.19 3.31 13.74
C ALA A 293 16.32 3.37 12.68
N PRO A 294 16.31 2.45 11.68
CA PRO A 294 17.40 2.29 10.71
C PRO A 294 17.75 3.59 9.96
N ALA A 295 16.75 4.35 9.56
CA ALA A 295 16.95 5.61 8.85
C ALA A 295 17.66 6.65 9.70
N ASP A 296 17.26 6.83 10.96
CA ASP A 296 17.90 7.77 11.89
C ASP A 296 19.34 7.34 12.19
N ALA A 297 19.56 6.05 12.45
CA ALA A 297 20.90 5.51 12.71
C ALA A 297 21.83 5.70 11.50
N ALA A 298 21.37 5.43 10.28
CA ALA A 298 22.16 5.60 9.07
C ALA A 298 22.49 7.08 8.81
N MET A 299 21.53 7.98 8.99
CA MET A 299 21.74 9.41 8.78
C MET A 299 22.68 9.98 9.84
N THR A 300 22.54 9.56 11.10
CA THR A 300 23.45 9.96 12.19
C THR A 300 24.89 9.48 11.93
N ALA A 301 25.04 8.27 11.40
CA ALA A 301 26.38 7.75 11.04
C ALA A 301 27.01 8.51 9.87
N LEU A 302 26.22 8.95 8.88
CA LEU A 302 26.72 9.64 7.70
C LEU A 302 27.00 11.13 7.93
N PHE A 303 26.14 11.83 8.70
CA PHE A 303 26.15 13.29 8.71
C PHE A 303 26.34 13.89 10.12
N SER A 304 25.40 13.71 11.04
CA SER A 304 25.47 14.19 12.42
C SER A 304 24.28 13.69 13.28
N ARG A 305 24.36 13.95 14.61
CA ARG A 305 23.28 13.60 15.56
C ARG A 305 22.02 14.44 15.40
N ASP A 306 22.10 15.64 14.82
CA ASP A 306 20.96 16.56 14.69
C ASP A 306 20.04 16.24 13.52
N VAL A 307 20.37 15.21 12.72
CA VAL A 307 19.59 14.83 11.52
C VAL A 307 18.30 14.09 11.89
N GLY A 308 18.23 13.42 13.04
CA GLY A 308 17.07 12.61 13.45
C GLY A 308 15.74 13.35 13.39
N ARG A 309 15.71 14.63 13.80
CA ARG A 309 14.53 15.49 13.69
C ARG A 309 14.04 15.65 12.24
N TRP A 310 14.95 15.85 11.31
CA TRP A 310 14.64 15.99 9.88
C TRP A 310 14.17 14.67 9.26
N VAL A 311 14.78 13.55 9.68
CA VAL A 311 14.34 12.20 9.29
C VAL A 311 12.91 11.95 9.76
N ALA A 312 12.59 12.25 11.01
CA ALA A 312 11.25 12.11 11.55
C ALA A 312 10.22 12.97 10.79
N LEU A 313 10.54 14.25 10.54
CA LEU A 313 9.67 15.13 9.76
C LEU A 313 9.46 14.61 8.34
N PHE A 314 10.50 14.05 7.74
CA PHE A 314 10.45 13.49 6.41
C PHE A 314 9.55 12.24 6.36
N ILE A 315 9.66 11.32 7.33
CA ILE A 315 8.78 10.14 7.42
C ILE A 315 7.33 10.56 7.68
N ALA A 316 7.11 11.61 8.50
CA ALA A 316 5.79 12.19 8.69
C ALA A 316 5.20 12.69 7.37
N LEU A 317 5.97 13.44 6.56
CA LEU A 317 5.52 13.94 5.26
C LEU A 317 5.14 12.80 4.29
N ILE A 318 5.92 11.73 4.26
CA ILE A 318 5.62 10.53 3.45
C ILE A 318 4.31 9.88 3.91
N SER A 319 4.15 9.65 5.21
CA SER A 319 2.94 9.06 5.77
C SER A 319 1.69 9.90 5.47
N PHE A 320 1.81 11.22 5.53
CA PHE A 320 0.75 12.17 5.17
C PHE A 320 0.38 12.08 3.69
N GLY A 321 1.39 12.05 2.80
CA GLY A 321 1.19 11.92 1.36
C GLY A 321 0.53 10.57 0.98
N ALA A 322 1.03 9.46 1.52
CA ALA A 322 0.48 8.14 1.31
C ALA A 322 -0.99 8.04 1.78
N SER A 323 -1.31 8.63 2.94
CA SER A 323 -2.70 8.69 3.44
C SER A 323 -3.65 9.36 2.44
N SER A 324 -3.20 10.40 1.71
CA SER A 324 -4.02 11.06 0.67
C SER A 324 -4.38 10.13 -0.48
N VAL A 325 -3.45 9.25 -0.91
CA VAL A 325 -3.69 8.25 -1.97
C VAL A 325 -4.74 7.24 -1.53
N VAL A 326 -4.59 6.73 -0.31
CA VAL A 326 -5.50 5.75 0.28
C VAL A 326 -6.93 6.32 0.40
N ILE A 327 -7.06 7.59 0.82
CA ILE A 327 -8.35 8.29 0.87
C ILE A 327 -8.94 8.44 -0.55
N LEU A 328 -8.11 8.88 -1.49
CA LEU A 328 -8.53 9.09 -2.87
C LEU A 328 -9.07 7.80 -3.49
N GLY A 329 -8.30 6.71 -3.41
CA GLY A 329 -8.62 5.43 -4.03
C GLY A 329 -9.80 4.71 -3.37
N GLY A 330 -9.78 4.56 -2.05
CA GLY A 330 -10.80 3.80 -1.31
C GLY A 330 -12.22 4.31 -1.56
N ALA A 331 -12.41 5.63 -1.57
CA ALA A 331 -13.71 6.24 -1.84
C ALA A 331 -14.29 5.84 -3.22
N ARG A 332 -13.45 5.53 -4.23
CA ARG A 332 -13.89 5.10 -5.57
C ARG A 332 -14.36 3.65 -5.58
N ILE A 333 -13.78 2.80 -4.76
CA ILE A 333 -14.27 1.42 -4.59
C ILE A 333 -15.66 1.43 -3.97
N TYR A 334 -15.87 2.17 -2.88
CA TYR A 334 -17.17 2.25 -2.19
C TYR A 334 -18.24 2.90 -3.09
N TYR A 335 -17.85 3.90 -3.88
CA TYR A 335 -18.69 4.47 -4.92
C TYR A 335 -19.10 3.40 -5.96
N SER A 336 -18.18 2.60 -6.45
CA SER A 336 -18.47 1.54 -7.44
C SER A 336 -19.37 0.46 -6.87
N MET A 337 -19.14 0.01 -5.63
CA MET A 337 -20.03 -0.92 -4.92
C MET A 337 -21.46 -0.37 -4.79
N ALA A 338 -21.59 0.91 -4.45
CA ALA A 338 -22.89 1.57 -4.32
C ALA A 338 -23.60 1.68 -5.67
N ARG A 339 -22.88 1.96 -6.77
CA ARG A 339 -23.43 1.94 -8.13
C ARG A 339 -23.97 0.57 -8.53
N ASP A 340 -23.29 -0.49 -8.12
CA ASP A 340 -23.74 -1.87 -8.37
C ASP A 340 -24.89 -2.29 -7.44
N GLY A 341 -25.37 -1.40 -6.56
CA GLY A 341 -26.50 -1.65 -5.66
C GLY A 341 -26.19 -2.59 -4.50
N VAL A 342 -24.91 -2.85 -4.24
CA VAL A 342 -24.46 -3.77 -3.18
C VAL A 342 -23.86 -3.04 -1.97
N PHE A 343 -24.02 -1.71 -1.91
CA PHE A 343 -23.57 -0.90 -0.79
C PHE A 343 -24.53 0.27 -0.51
N PHE A 344 -24.20 1.16 0.41
CA PHE A 344 -25.06 2.27 0.81
C PHE A 344 -25.40 3.20 -0.39
N PRO A 345 -26.68 3.36 -0.78
CA PRO A 345 -27.05 4.11 -1.99
C PRO A 345 -26.57 5.57 -2.00
N GLY A 346 -26.47 6.19 -0.81
CA GLY A 346 -25.96 7.56 -0.68
C GLY A 346 -24.55 7.76 -1.20
N MET A 347 -23.74 6.70 -1.28
CA MET A 347 -22.35 6.77 -1.74
C MET A 347 -22.23 6.91 -3.27
N THR A 348 -23.31 6.75 -4.02
CA THR A 348 -23.35 7.03 -5.47
C THR A 348 -23.34 8.53 -5.81
N ARG A 349 -23.57 9.40 -4.80
CA ARG A 349 -23.69 10.84 -5.01
C ARG A 349 -22.33 11.46 -5.31
N VAL A 350 -22.19 11.98 -6.54
CA VAL A 350 -21.06 12.81 -6.97
C VAL A 350 -21.44 14.28 -6.83
N HIS A 351 -20.56 15.06 -6.18
CA HIS A 351 -20.82 16.49 -5.96
C HIS A 351 -20.85 17.26 -7.30
N PRO A 352 -21.91 18.06 -7.59
CA PRO A 352 -22.11 18.67 -8.92
C PRO A 352 -20.98 19.64 -9.31
N ARG A 353 -20.38 20.34 -8.35
CA ARG A 353 -19.30 21.32 -8.60
C ARG A 353 -17.91 20.70 -8.53
N TRP A 354 -17.68 19.76 -7.62
CA TRP A 354 -16.37 19.18 -7.35
C TRP A 354 -16.08 17.91 -8.13
N HIS A 355 -17.12 17.23 -8.60
CA HIS A 355 -17.04 15.96 -9.33
C HIS A 355 -16.31 14.86 -8.56
N THR A 356 -16.52 14.80 -7.25
CA THR A 356 -15.94 13.84 -6.32
C THR A 356 -17.04 13.10 -5.55
N PRO A 357 -16.84 11.83 -5.14
CA PRO A 357 -17.82 11.07 -4.37
C PRO A 357 -17.77 11.45 -2.88
N VAL A 358 -18.31 12.64 -2.56
CA VAL A 358 -18.19 13.26 -1.22
C VAL A 358 -18.74 12.35 -0.12
N THR A 359 -19.87 11.69 -0.34
CA THR A 359 -20.48 10.82 0.68
C THR A 359 -19.58 9.61 0.99
N SER A 360 -18.94 9.01 -0.03
CA SER A 360 -17.98 7.91 0.17
C SER A 360 -16.75 8.38 0.95
N LEU A 361 -16.24 9.59 0.64
CA LEU A 361 -15.11 10.20 1.34
C LEU A 361 -15.43 10.45 2.82
N LEU A 362 -16.62 11.01 3.12
CA LEU A 362 -17.06 11.28 4.49
C LEU A 362 -17.30 10.00 5.29
N ALA A 363 -17.90 8.98 4.68
CA ALA A 363 -18.11 7.69 5.33
C ALA A 363 -16.79 7.00 5.67
N GLN A 364 -15.82 7.01 4.76
CA GLN A 364 -14.47 6.51 5.03
C GLN A 364 -13.79 7.30 6.16
N CYS A 365 -13.85 8.63 6.11
CA CYS A 365 -13.29 9.50 7.13
C CYS A 365 -13.87 9.17 8.53
N GLY A 366 -15.19 9.12 8.65
CA GLY A 366 -15.86 8.80 9.92
C GLY A 366 -15.48 7.42 10.46
N TRP A 367 -15.41 6.41 9.58
CA TRP A 367 -15.00 5.06 9.95
C TRP A 367 -13.55 5.00 10.43
N VAL A 368 -12.63 5.66 9.72
CA VAL A 368 -11.20 5.73 10.10
C VAL A 368 -11.01 6.45 11.43
N ILE A 369 -11.72 7.54 11.68
CA ILE A 369 -11.68 8.24 12.97
C ILE A 369 -12.16 7.31 14.10
N LEU A 370 -13.21 6.51 13.86
CA LEU A 370 -13.66 5.51 14.82
C LEU A 370 -12.58 4.46 15.11
N LEU A 371 -11.89 3.98 14.08
CA LEU A 371 -10.77 3.03 14.25
C LEU A 371 -9.62 3.65 15.05
N ILE A 372 -9.23 4.89 14.76
CA ILE A 372 -8.21 5.63 15.53
C ILE A 372 -8.64 5.76 17.00
N ALA A 373 -9.91 6.10 17.28
CA ALA A 373 -10.42 6.28 18.62
C ALA A 373 -10.50 4.97 19.43
N THR A 374 -10.68 3.83 18.78
CA THR A 374 -10.74 2.52 19.44
C THR A 374 -9.36 1.91 19.70
N SER A 375 -8.28 2.47 19.18
CA SER A 375 -6.89 1.99 19.32
C SER A 375 -6.69 0.51 18.95
N ARG A 376 -7.52 -0.02 18.02
CA ARG A 376 -7.48 -1.44 17.59
C ARG A 376 -6.92 -1.62 16.18
N TYR A 377 -6.30 -0.58 15.61
CA TYR A 377 -5.77 -0.60 14.25
C TYR A 377 -4.71 -1.69 14.02
N ASP A 378 -3.89 -2.04 15.03
CA ASP A 378 -2.84 -3.07 14.90
C ASP A 378 -3.42 -4.45 14.58
N GLN A 379 -4.52 -4.83 15.25
CA GLN A 379 -5.19 -6.11 15.00
C GLN A 379 -5.80 -6.15 13.60
N LEU A 380 -6.45 -5.04 13.20
CA LEU A 380 -7.04 -4.91 11.86
C LEU A 380 -5.97 -4.95 10.76
N TYR A 381 -4.83 -4.32 11.01
CA TYR A 381 -3.72 -4.27 10.06
C TYR A 381 -3.13 -5.66 9.75
N THR A 382 -2.92 -6.49 10.77
CA THR A 382 -2.40 -7.85 10.56
C THR A 382 -3.36 -8.72 9.74
N CYS A 383 -4.67 -8.60 9.99
CA CYS A 383 -5.71 -9.26 9.20
C CYS A 383 -5.73 -8.75 7.75
N PHE A 384 -5.47 -7.45 7.57
CA PHE A 384 -5.43 -6.81 6.26
C PHE A 384 -4.40 -7.45 5.33
N ILE A 385 -3.14 -7.65 5.77
CA ILE A 385 -2.08 -8.20 4.91
C ILE A 385 -2.50 -9.55 4.31
N PHE A 386 -3.08 -10.44 5.12
CA PHE A 386 -3.58 -11.73 4.66
C PHE A 386 -4.67 -11.56 3.58
N MET A 387 -5.66 -10.71 3.87
CA MET A 387 -6.79 -10.48 2.95
C MET A 387 -6.34 -9.79 1.67
N MET A 388 -5.39 -8.84 1.74
CA MET A 388 -4.85 -8.18 0.54
C MET A 388 -4.11 -9.17 -0.36
N THR A 389 -3.28 -10.05 0.21
CA THR A 389 -2.61 -11.08 -0.60
C THR A 389 -3.61 -11.99 -1.30
N LEU A 390 -4.67 -12.40 -0.61
CA LEU A 390 -5.76 -13.19 -1.21
C LEU A 390 -6.43 -12.43 -2.37
N THR A 391 -6.66 -11.13 -2.22
CA THR A 391 -7.26 -10.31 -3.28
C THR A 391 -6.33 -10.12 -4.47
N TYR A 392 -5.01 -10.07 -4.27
CA TYR A 392 -4.05 -10.06 -5.38
C TYR A 392 -4.05 -11.39 -6.16
N VAL A 393 -4.17 -12.52 -5.47
CA VAL A 393 -4.36 -13.84 -6.14
C VAL A 393 -5.61 -13.80 -7.01
N LEU A 394 -6.72 -13.29 -6.50
CA LEU A 394 -7.96 -13.15 -7.29
C LEU A 394 -7.78 -12.18 -8.47
N THR A 395 -7.11 -11.04 -8.25
CA THR A 395 -6.89 -10.01 -9.29
C THR A 395 -6.03 -10.56 -10.43
N VAL A 396 -4.89 -11.19 -10.12
CA VAL A 396 -4.03 -11.78 -11.16
C VAL A 396 -4.70 -12.96 -11.82
N GLY A 397 -5.43 -13.79 -11.05
CA GLY A 397 -6.23 -14.89 -11.56
C GLY A 397 -7.33 -14.44 -12.54
N ALA A 398 -7.87 -13.23 -12.35
CA ALA A 398 -8.88 -12.65 -13.25
C ALA A 398 -8.38 -12.54 -14.71
N VAL A 399 -7.07 -12.36 -14.95
CA VAL A 399 -6.52 -12.36 -16.31
C VAL A 399 -6.82 -13.69 -17.03
N PHE A 400 -6.63 -14.84 -16.33
CA PHE A 400 -6.88 -16.15 -16.92
C PHE A 400 -8.37 -16.38 -17.17
N VAL A 401 -9.22 -15.99 -16.22
CA VAL A 401 -10.68 -16.12 -16.36
C VAL A 401 -11.18 -15.25 -17.51
N LEU A 402 -10.81 -13.97 -17.54
CA LEU A 402 -11.30 -13.02 -18.56
C LEU A 402 -10.73 -13.28 -19.95
N ARG A 403 -9.57 -13.88 -20.08
CA ARG A 403 -9.07 -14.33 -21.39
C ARG A 403 -9.88 -15.50 -21.96
N ARG A 404 -10.52 -16.31 -21.10
CA ARG A 404 -11.40 -17.42 -21.51
C ARG A 404 -12.85 -16.98 -21.72
N THR A 405 -13.38 -16.13 -20.82
CA THR A 405 -14.79 -15.73 -20.81
C THR A 405 -15.10 -14.54 -21.71
N GLN A 406 -14.11 -13.65 -21.92
CA GLN A 406 -14.23 -12.44 -22.74
C GLN A 406 -13.06 -12.33 -23.75
N PRO A 407 -12.85 -13.32 -24.66
CA PRO A 407 -11.72 -13.33 -25.59
C PRO A 407 -11.72 -12.13 -26.54
N GLU A 408 -12.89 -11.70 -27.02
CA GLU A 408 -13.08 -10.63 -27.99
C GLU A 408 -12.96 -9.21 -27.41
N ARG A 409 -12.91 -9.08 -26.06
CA ARG A 409 -12.81 -7.76 -25.45
C ARG A 409 -11.47 -7.09 -25.76
N PRO A 410 -11.45 -5.83 -26.23
CA PRO A 410 -10.22 -5.13 -26.57
C PRO A 410 -9.23 -5.07 -25.40
N ARG A 411 -7.97 -5.42 -25.65
CA ARG A 411 -6.85 -5.39 -24.70
C ARG A 411 -5.77 -4.45 -25.23
N PRO A 412 -5.83 -3.15 -24.87
CA PRO A 412 -4.85 -2.17 -25.32
C PRO A 412 -3.41 -2.52 -24.89
N TYR A 413 -3.29 -3.15 -23.71
CA TYR A 413 -2.08 -3.78 -23.23
C TYR A 413 -2.35 -5.26 -22.95
N ARG A 414 -1.46 -6.13 -23.37
CA ARG A 414 -1.48 -7.57 -23.08
C ARG A 414 -0.38 -7.90 -22.10
N CYS A 415 -0.71 -8.55 -21.00
CA CYS A 415 0.24 -8.93 -19.96
C CYS A 415 1.44 -9.67 -20.56
N THR A 416 2.61 -9.05 -20.43
CA THR A 416 3.88 -9.58 -20.93
C THR A 416 4.18 -10.92 -20.25
N GLY A 417 4.66 -11.89 -21.04
CA GLY A 417 5.05 -13.21 -20.53
C GLY A 417 3.88 -14.11 -20.11
N TYR A 418 2.65 -13.78 -20.52
CA TYR A 418 1.51 -14.69 -20.33
C TYR A 418 1.73 -16.02 -21.07
N PRO A 419 1.37 -17.19 -20.49
CA PRO A 419 0.75 -17.36 -19.17
C PRO A 419 1.75 -17.46 -18.00
N TRP A 420 3.05 -17.57 -18.28
CA TRP A 420 4.06 -17.99 -17.31
C TRP A 420 4.29 -16.99 -16.19
N LEU A 421 4.41 -15.69 -16.51
CA LEU A 421 4.68 -14.69 -15.48
C LEU A 421 3.51 -14.49 -14.51
N PRO A 422 2.24 -14.36 -14.96
CA PRO A 422 1.10 -14.35 -14.03
C PRO A 422 0.97 -15.67 -13.24
N LEU A 423 1.27 -16.82 -13.84
CA LEU A 423 1.24 -18.11 -13.15
C LEU A 423 2.31 -18.16 -12.05
N LEU A 424 3.53 -17.72 -12.33
CA LEU A 424 4.60 -17.63 -11.33
C LEU A 424 4.17 -16.76 -10.15
N TYR A 425 3.55 -15.60 -10.42
CA TYR A 425 2.99 -14.76 -9.35
C TYR A 425 1.96 -15.51 -8.51
N LEU A 426 1.00 -16.19 -9.16
CA LEU A 426 -0.04 -16.95 -8.46
C LEU A 426 0.55 -18.03 -7.56
N LEU A 427 1.59 -18.73 -8.01
CA LEU A 427 2.28 -19.74 -7.20
C LEU A 427 2.94 -19.11 -5.96
N ILE A 428 3.68 -18.03 -6.14
CA ILE A 428 4.36 -17.32 -5.04
C ILE A 428 3.32 -16.76 -4.05
N ALA A 429 2.32 -16.05 -4.53
CA ALA A 429 1.31 -15.41 -3.69
C ALA A 429 0.42 -16.44 -2.97
N SER A 430 0.05 -17.55 -3.63
CA SER A 430 -0.69 -18.64 -2.98
C SER A 430 0.13 -19.35 -1.92
N GLY A 431 1.42 -19.57 -2.16
CA GLY A 431 2.35 -20.08 -1.15
C GLY A 431 2.44 -19.16 0.06
N PHE A 432 2.44 -17.84 -0.18
CA PHE A 432 2.42 -16.84 0.87
C PHE A 432 1.12 -16.87 1.69
N VAL A 433 -0.05 -16.97 1.04
CA VAL A 433 -1.36 -17.12 1.73
C VAL A 433 -1.35 -18.34 2.63
N VAL A 434 -0.89 -19.49 2.12
CA VAL A 434 -0.80 -20.73 2.90
C VAL A 434 0.17 -20.59 4.08
N SER A 435 1.35 -20.02 3.84
CA SER A 435 2.35 -19.78 4.89
C SER A 435 1.80 -18.87 6.00
N THR A 436 1.10 -17.79 5.64
CA THR A 436 0.50 -16.87 6.60
C THR A 436 -0.62 -17.55 7.41
N LEU A 437 -1.45 -18.36 6.74
CA LEU A 437 -2.50 -19.13 7.42
C LEU A 437 -1.91 -20.11 8.46
N MET A 438 -0.78 -20.73 8.13
CA MET A 438 -0.09 -21.66 9.06
C MET A 438 0.65 -20.93 10.18
N ALA A 439 1.27 -19.79 9.89
CA ALA A 439 2.06 -19.04 10.86
C ALA A 439 1.20 -18.20 11.82
N ARG A 440 0.07 -17.67 11.33
CA ARG A 440 -0.83 -16.77 12.06
C ARG A 440 -2.31 -17.16 11.86
N PRO A 441 -2.72 -18.35 12.34
CA PRO A 441 -4.07 -18.87 12.07
C PRO A 441 -5.17 -18.00 12.69
N ARG A 442 -4.95 -17.44 13.89
CA ARG A 442 -5.96 -16.62 14.58
C ARG A 442 -6.28 -15.34 13.80
N GLU A 443 -5.27 -14.61 13.36
CA GLU A 443 -5.42 -13.38 12.59
C GLU A 443 -6.04 -13.65 11.21
N SER A 444 -5.61 -14.72 10.56
CA SER A 444 -6.17 -15.15 9.26
C SER A 444 -7.65 -15.53 9.37
N MET A 445 -8.02 -16.31 10.41
CA MET A 445 -9.42 -16.67 10.67
C MET A 445 -10.27 -15.46 11.06
N PHE A 446 -9.70 -14.48 11.78
CA PHE A 446 -10.39 -13.23 12.05
C PHE A 446 -10.67 -12.44 10.77
N GLY A 447 -9.68 -12.33 9.87
CA GLY A 447 -9.86 -11.69 8.55
C GLY A 447 -10.95 -12.36 7.72
N LEU A 448 -10.95 -13.70 7.65
CA LEU A 448 -12.02 -14.46 7.00
C LEU A 448 -13.38 -14.24 7.68
N GLY A 449 -13.43 -14.22 9.00
CA GLY A 449 -14.64 -13.92 9.77
C GLY A 449 -15.20 -12.55 9.44
N MET A 450 -14.35 -11.52 9.34
CA MET A 450 -14.74 -10.17 8.91
C MET A 450 -15.32 -10.17 7.50
N ALA A 451 -14.74 -10.93 6.56
CA ALA A 451 -15.31 -11.09 5.23
C ALA A 451 -16.70 -11.76 5.28
N LEU A 452 -16.86 -12.82 6.08
CA LEU A 452 -18.11 -13.53 6.23
C LEU A 452 -19.22 -12.67 6.86
N LEU A 453 -18.89 -11.73 7.75
CA LEU A 453 -19.86 -10.77 8.31
C LEU A 453 -20.47 -9.87 7.22
N GLY A 454 -19.85 -9.73 6.07
CA GLY A 454 -20.43 -9.04 4.92
C GLY A 454 -21.57 -9.81 4.24
N ILE A 455 -21.65 -11.13 4.37
CA ILE A 455 -22.63 -11.97 3.63
C ILE A 455 -24.09 -11.56 3.91
N PRO A 456 -24.53 -11.37 5.17
CA PRO A 456 -25.88 -10.92 5.46
C PRO A 456 -26.22 -9.58 4.81
N LEU A 457 -25.26 -8.65 4.78
CA LEU A 457 -25.43 -7.33 4.17
C LEU A 457 -25.52 -7.44 2.65
N TYR A 458 -24.71 -8.29 2.01
CA TYR A 458 -24.83 -8.56 0.58
C TYR A 458 -26.21 -9.08 0.21
N VAL A 459 -26.73 -10.07 0.96
CA VAL A 459 -28.07 -10.64 0.75
C VAL A 459 -29.15 -9.58 0.92
N TYR A 460 -29.01 -8.70 1.94
CA TYR A 460 -29.94 -7.62 2.17
C TYR A 460 -29.98 -6.62 1.00
N TRP A 461 -28.83 -6.12 0.53
CA TRP A 461 -28.80 -5.18 -0.59
C TRP A 461 -29.25 -5.82 -1.90
N ARG A 462 -28.86 -7.07 -2.17
CA ARG A 462 -29.28 -7.79 -3.37
C ARG A 462 -30.80 -7.98 -3.45
N LYS A 463 -31.47 -8.13 -2.31
CA LYS A 463 -32.95 -8.20 -2.27
C LYS A 463 -33.62 -6.86 -2.56
N LYS A 464 -32.96 -5.75 -2.21
CA LYS A 464 -33.49 -4.39 -2.43
C LYS A 464 -33.25 -3.85 -3.84
N THR A 465 -32.23 -4.37 -4.55
CA THR A 465 -31.94 -3.96 -5.92
C THR A 465 -32.84 -4.71 -6.87
N PRO A 466 -33.68 -4.03 -7.70
CA PRO A 466 -34.57 -4.69 -8.63
C PRO A 466 -33.78 -5.61 -9.57
N ARG A 467 -34.22 -6.87 -9.72
CA ARG A 467 -33.70 -7.78 -10.74
C ARG A 467 -34.02 -7.19 -12.11
N GLY A 468 -33.02 -6.67 -12.80
CA GLY A 468 -33.21 -6.14 -14.16
C GLY A 468 -32.63 -4.76 -14.42
N ALA A 469 -32.04 -4.07 -13.42
CA ALA A 469 -31.18 -2.95 -13.75
C ALA A 469 -29.95 -3.54 -14.49
N PRO A 470 -29.77 -3.29 -15.81
CA PRO A 470 -28.56 -3.73 -16.49
C PRO A 470 -27.39 -3.10 -15.74
N ALA A 471 -26.37 -3.91 -15.40
CA ALA A 471 -25.08 -3.34 -15.04
C ALA A 471 -24.80 -2.25 -16.10
N PRO A 472 -24.49 -1.00 -15.69
CA PRO A 472 -24.28 0.06 -16.66
C PRO A 472 -23.26 -0.43 -17.66
N GLY A 473 -23.72 -0.65 -18.90
CA GLY A 473 -22.90 -1.16 -19.98
C GLY A 473 -21.70 -0.26 -20.18
N PRO A 474 -20.61 -0.76 -20.76
CA PRO A 474 -19.45 0.07 -21.04
C PRO A 474 -19.93 1.28 -21.85
N THR A 475 -19.77 2.48 -21.26
CA THR A 475 -20.05 3.72 -22.00
C THR A 475 -19.20 3.70 -23.27
N PRO A 476 -19.81 3.92 -24.45
CA PRO A 476 -19.08 3.96 -25.71
C PRO A 476 -17.91 4.94 -25.57
N ASP A 477 -16.73 4.53 -25.93
CA ASP A 477 -15.56 5.42 -25.99
C ASP A 477 -15.76 6.34 -27.21
N PRO A 478 -16.03 7.64 -27.04
CA PRO A 478 -16.24 8.54 -28.17
C PRO A 478 -14.93 8.88 -28.91
N THR A 479 -13.83 8.20 -28.57
CA THR A 479 -12.53 8.30 -29.27
C THR A 479 -12.09 6.96 -29.90
N ALA A 480 -13.02 5.99 -30.03
CA ALA A 480 -12.77 4.78 -30.81
C ALA A 480 -12.88 5.05 -32.31
#